data_19b19fc93c9d90ac0a4b893faf938c47
#
_entry.id   19b19fc93c9d90ac0a4b893faf938c47
#
_cell.length_a   1.000
_cell.length_b   1.000
_cell.length_c   1.000
_cell.angle_alpha   90.00
_cell.angle_beta   90.00
_cell.angle_gamma   90.00
#
_symmetry.space_group_name_H-M   'P 1'
#
loop_
_entity.id
_entity.type
_entity.pdbx_description
1 polymer ?
#
loop_
_entity_poly.entity_id
_entity_poly.type
_entity_poly.pdbx_seq_one_letter_code
_entity_poly.pdbx_strand_id
1 'polypeptide(L)'
;MLFKERHVGPIERGEKTQTRRVWKRWHVRVGGTYPVQLRMFAKNADALGWIRVTAIRKEALAMISPEDARAEGGYTTTEFLTLFENINRGVTGSREVHVVEFEYVGKVRP
;
A
#
# COMPACT_ATOMS: atom_id res chain seq x y z
N MET A 1 0.31 8.69 3.46
CA MET A 1 0.47 7.93 2.19
C MET A 1 -0.80 8.03 1.35
N LEU A 2 -0.63 8.09 0.06
CA LEU A 2 -1.72 8.21 -0.90
C LEU A 2 -2.32 6.83 -1.20
N PHE A 3 -3.63 6.70 -1.05
CA PHE A 3 -4.37 5.48 -1.39
C PHE A 3 -5.60 5.81 -2.22
N LYS A 4 -6.11 4.82 -2.97
CA LYS A 4 -7.40 4.94 -3.63
C LYS A 4 -8.53 4.86 -2.59
N GLU A 5 -9.61 5.58 -2.81
CA GLU A 5 -10.74 5.62 -1.89
C GLU A 5 -11.27 4.22 -1.53
N ARG A 6 -11.34 3.31 -2.52
CA ARG A 6 -11.80 1.94 -2.32
C ARG A 6 -10.94 1.12 -1.35
N HIS A 7 -9.72 1.57 -1.05
CA HIS A 7 -8.81 0.87 -0.12
C HIS A 7 -8.93 1.37 1.32
N VAL A 8 -9.59 2.49 1.56
CA VAL A 8 -9.69 3.08 2.91
C VAL A 8 -10.43 2.15 3.87
N GLY A 9 -11.62 1.66 3.49
CA GLY A 9 -12.37 0.71 4.31
C GLY A 9 -11.59 -0.56 4.62
N PRO A 10 -11.02 -1.24 3.61
CA PRO A 10 -10.15 -2.40 3.85
C PRO A 10 -8.97 -2.13 4.77
N ILE A 11 -8.33 -0.97 4.69
CA ILE A 11 -7.26 -0.58 5.62
C ILE A 11 -7.80 -0.50 7.05
N GLU A 12 -8.91 0.19 7.25
CA GLU A 12 -9.51 0.36 8.58
C GLU A 12 -9.92 -0.96 9.21
N ARG A 13 -10.39 -1.93 8.39
CA ARG A 13 -10.81 -3.25 8.88
C ARG A 13 -9.66 -4.24 9.02
N GLY A 14 -8.43 -3.87 8.66
CA GLY A 14 -7.29 -4.77 8.70
C GLY A 14 -7.25 -5.80 7.58
N GLU A 15 -8.04 -5.61 6.53
CA GLU A 15 -8.06 -6.48 5.34
C GLU A 15 -6.95 -6.14 4.36
N LYS A 16 -6.61 -4.84 4.24
CA LYS A 16 -5.47 -4.38 3.47
C LYS A 16 -4.34 -4.02 4.42
N THR A 17 -3.25 -4.78 4.36
CA THR A 17 -2.09 -4.64 5.24
C THR A 17 -0.78 -4.50 4.48
N GLN A 18 -0.84 -4.44 3.16
CA GLN A 18 0.32 -4.24 2.30
C GLN A 18 0.01 -3.26 1.19
N THR A 19 1.05 -2.61 0.70
CA THR A 19 0.97 -1.81 -0.53
C THR A 19 2.27 -1.94 -1.30
N ARG A 20 2.16 -2.04 -2.64
CA ARG A 20 3.29 -2.06 -3.55
C ARG A 20 3.37 -0.75 -4.30
N ARG A 21 4.58 -0.21 -4.39
CA ARG A 21 4.83 1.12 -4.98
C ARG A 21 6.01 1.07 -5.94
N VAL A 22 5.89 1.83 -7.01
CA VAL A 22 6.99 2.06 -7.95
C VAL A 22 7.70 3.34 -7.51
N TRP A 23 8.68 3.19 -6.64
CA TRP A 23 9.47 4.31 -6.12
C TRP A 23 10.92 4.22 -6.62
N LYS A 24 11.59 5.35 -6.70
CA LYS A 24 13.03 5.39 -6.96
C LYS A 24 13.83 5.12 -5.68
N ARG A 25 13.27 5.47 -4.52
CA ARG A 25 13.87 5.28 -3.20
C ARG A 25 12.77 5.10 -2.16
N TRP A 26 13.13 4.64 -0.98
CA TRP A 26 12.19 4.48 0.12
C TRP A 26 11.62 5.84 0.55
N HIS A 27 10.29 5.90 0.70
CA HIS A 27 9.57 7.06 1.25
C HIS A 27 9.06 6.80 2.66
N VAL A 28 9.28 5.61 3.19
CA VAL A 28 8.82 5.18 4.51
C VAL A 28 9.93 4.40 5.20
N ARG A 29 9.81 4.27 6.53
CA ARG A 29 10.72 3.46 7.34
C ARG A 29 9.93 2.56 8.28
N VAL A 30 10.52 1.46 8.71
CA VAL A 30 9.93 0.57 9.70
C VAL A 30 9.74 1.33 11.01
N GLY A 31 8.57 1.18 11.62
CA GLY A 31 8.20 1.88 12.85
C GLY A 31 7.65 3.28 12.64
N GLY A 32 7.76 3.84 11.43
CA GLY A 32 7.17 5.13 11.10
C GLY A 32 5.66 5.06 11.00
N THR A 33 4.99 6.17 11.35
CA THR A 33 3.54 6.32 11.20
C THR A 33 3.24 7.32 10.10
N TYR A 34 2.25 7.00 9.28
CA TYR A 34 1.93 7.80 8.08
C TYR A 34 0.43 7.97 7.95
N PRO A 35 -0.02 9.14 7.47
CA PRO A 35 -1.46 9.37 7.28
C PRO A 35 -1.99 8.63 6.05
N VAL A 36 -3.23 8.15 6.14
CA VAL A 36 -3.99 7.64 5.00
C VAL A 36 -4.66 8.83 4.32
N GLN A 37 -4.30 9.08 3.07
CA GLN A 37 -4.73 10.27 2.33
C GLN A 37 -5.22 9.90 0.94
N LEU A 38 -6.20 10.64 0.42
CA LEU A 38 -6.74 10.45 -0.92
C LEU A 38 -6.11 11.39 -1.96
N ARG A 39 -5.47 12.47 -1.51
CA ARG A 39 -4.89 13.49 -2.40
C ARG A 39 -3.43 13.75 -2.04
N MET A 40 -2.63 14.05 -3.07
CA MET A 40 -1.27 14.52 -2.88
C MET A 40 -1.29 15.86 -2.12
N PHE A 41 -0.30 16.05 -1.26
CA PHE A 41 -0.15 17.27 -0.44
C PHE A 41 -1.32 17.56 0.50
N ALA A 42 -2.16 16.57 0.79
CA ALA A 42 -3.20 16.72 1.80
C ALA A 42 -2.56 16.99 3.16
N LYS A 43 -3.21 17.83 3.96
CA LYS A 43 -2.75 18.15 5.32
C LYS A 43 -2.96 16.93 6.23
N ASN A 44 -2.10 16.77 7.23
CA ASN A 44 -2.25 15.71 8.22
C ASN A 44 -3.59 15.81 8.97
N ALA A 45 -4.11 17.02 9.15
CA ALA A 45 -5.42 17.24 9.77
C ALA A 45 -6.57 16.62 8.97
N ASP A 46 -6.38 16.39 7.65
CA ASP A 46 -7.37 15.81 6.75
C ASP A 46 -7.13 14.29 6.56
N ALA A 47 -6.24 13.69 7.33
CA ALA A 47 -5.98 12.26 7.25
C ALA A 47 -7.22 11.46 7.64
N LEU A 48 -7.52 10.42 6.85
CA LEU A 48 -8.64 9.51 7.11
C LEU A 48 -8.32 8.47 8.18
N GLY A 49 -7.07 8.35 8.54
CA GLY A 49 -6.55 7.44 9.52
C GLY A 49 -5.05 7.39 9.44
N TRP A 50 -4.45 6.54 10.25
CA TRP A 50 -2.99 6.41 10.36
C TRP A 50 -2.57 4.95 10.29
N ILE A 51 -1.43 4.71 9.68
CA ILE A 51 -0.81 3.38 9.59
C ILE A 51 0.60 3.44 10.16
N ARG A 52 1.03 2.30 10.74
CA ARG A 52 2.42 2.10 11.17
C ARG A 52 3.06 1.06 10.28
N VAL A 53 4.22 1.36 9.75
CA VAL A 53 4.98 0.43 8.90
C VAL A 53 5.64 -0.62 9.77
N THR A 54 5.37 -1.89 9.48
CA THR A 54 5.88 -3.04 10.25
C THR A 54 7.03 -3.74 9.54
N ALA A 55 7.05 -3.74 8.20
CA ALA A 55 8.13 -4.36 7.42
C ALA A 55 8.22 -3.71 6.04
N ILE A 56 9.41 -3.73 5.47
CA ILE A 56 9.66 -3.24 4.12
C ILE A 56 10.58 -4.22 3.39
N ARG A 57 10.37 -4.35 2.08
CA ARG A 57 11.23 -5.14 1.20
C ARG A 57 11.04 -4.72 -0.24
N LYS A 58 11.90 -5.23 -1.11
CA LYS A 58 11.73 -5.12 -2.57
C LYS A 58 11.52 -6.50 -3.15
N GLU A 59 10.68 -6.61 -4.17
CA GLU A 59 10.53 -7.84 -4.94
C GLU A 59 10.02 -7.53 -6.35
N ALA A 60 10.23 -8.46 -7.28
CA ALA A 60 9.63 -8.34 -8.61
C ALA A 60 8.11 -8.42 -8.48
N LEU A 61 7.39 -7.57 -9.21
CA LEU A 61 5.92 -7.48 -9.13
C LEU A 61 5.24 -8.84 -9.32
N ALA A 62 5.71 -9.64 -10.30
CA ALA A 62 5.11 -10.94 -10.60
C ALA A 62 5.35 -12.01 -9.53
N MET A 63 6.23 -11.73 -8.56
CA MET A 63 6.51 -12.66 -7.46
C MET A 63 5.53 -12.55 -6.30
N ILE A 64 4.50 -11.73 -6.43
CA ILE A 64 3.47 -11.60 -5.39
C ILE A 64 2.81 -12.96 -5.12
N SER A 65 2.76 -13.33 -3.84
CA SER A 65 2.09 -14.56 -3.41
C SER A 65 0.56 -14.38 -3.35
N PRO A 66 -0.23 -15.47 -3.37
CA PRO A 66 -1.67 -15.38 -3.16
C PRO A 66 -2.03 -14.71 -1.82
N GLU A 67 -1.28 -14.98 -0.78
CA GLU A 67 -1.48 -14.37 0.55
C GLU A 67 -1.25 -12.86 0.48
N ASP A 68 -0.19 -12.44 -0.19
CA ASP A 68 0.14 -11.02 -0.34
C ASP A 68 -0.88 -10.29 -1.22
N ALA A 69 -1.41 -10.94 -2.25
CA ALA A 69 -2.47 -10.36 -3.08
C ALA A 69 -3.74 -10.11 -2.24
N ARG A 70 -4.07 -11.02 -1.34
CA ARG A 70 -5.16 -10.80 -0.37
C ARG A 70 -4.86 -9.64 0.56
N ALA A 71 -3.63 -9.55 1.04
CA ALA A 71 -3.20 -8.45 1.93
C ALA A 71 -3.16 -7.08 1.23
N GLU A 72 -3.08 -7.05 -0.08
CA GLU A 72 -3.15 -5.81 -0.88
C GLU A 72 -4.58 -5.26 -0.97
N GLY A 73 -5.60 -6.06 -0.66
CA GLY A 73 -6.99 -5.61 -0.67
C GLY A 73 -8.00 -6.68 -1.03
N GLY A 74 -7.70 -7.95 -0.79
CA GLY A 74 -8.62 -9.06 -1.05
C GLY A 74 -8.58 -9.57 -2.48
N TYR A 75 -7.47 -9.37 -3.19
CA TYR A 75 -7.32 -9.76 -4.58
C TYR A 75 -6.74 -11.17 -4.74
N THR A 76 -7.05 -11.80 -5.86
CA THR A 76 -6.21 -12.89 -6.39
C THR A 76 -4.94 -12.27 -7.00
N THR A 77 -3.92 -13.09 -7.26
CA THR A 77 -2.70 -12.59 -7.89
C THR A 77 -2.99 -11.98 -9.27
N THR A 78 -3.83 -12.63 -10.07
CA THR A 78 -4.20 -12.13 -11.40
C THR A 78 -4.94 -10.80 -11.31
N GLU A 79 -5.92 -10.69 -10.41
CA GLU A 79 -6.66 -9.45 -10.20
C GLU A 79 -5.74 -8.32 -9.77
N PHE A 80 -4.83 -8.59 -8.84
CA PHE A 80 -3.89 -7.59 -8.36
C PHE A 80 -2.96 -7.10 -9.47
N LEU A 81 -2.37 -8.02 -10.24
CA LEU A 81 -1.46 -7.65 -11.34
C LEU A 81 -2.17 -6.82 -12.40
N THR A 82 -3.41 -7.18 -12.76
CA THR A 82 -4.20 -6.40 -13.71
C THR A 82 -4.48 -4.99 -13.18
N LEU A 83 -4.88 -4.88 -11.92
CA LEU A 83 -5.13 -3.58 -11.28
C LEU A 83 -3.87 -2.73 -11.24
N PHE A 84 -2.74 -3.33 -10.85
CA PHE A 84 -1.47 -2.62 -10.74
C PHE A 84 -0.99 -2.09 -12.09
N GLU A 85 -1.09 -2.91 -13.15
CA GLU A 85 -0.72 -2.50 -14.51
C GLU A 85 -1.61 -1.36 -15.02
N ASN A 86 -2.90 -1.36 -14.68
CA ASN A 86 -3.81 -0.29 -15.05
C ASN A 86 -3.47 1.03 -14.35
N ILE A 87 -3.01 0.98 -13.11
CA ILE A 87 -2.62 2.16 -12.33
C ILE A 87 -1.23 2.64 -12.76
N ASN A 88 -0.31 1.71 -13.03
CA ASN A 88 1.09 1.98 -13.33
C ASN A 88 1.42 1.51 -14.75
N ARG A 89 0.94 2.22 -15.74
CA ARG A 89 1.11 1.85 -17.16
C ARG A 89 2.58 1.71 -17.52
N GLY A 90 2.89 0.64 -18.27
CA GLY A 90 4.23 0.34 -18.72
C GLY A 90 5.07 -0.44 -17.71
N VAL A 91 4.58 -0.70 -16.51
CA VAL A 91 5.25 -1.54 -15.53
C VAL A 91 4.93 -3.00 -15.82
N THR A 92 5.98 -3.82 -15.94
CA THR A 92 5.84 -5.27 -16.21
C THR A 92 6.10 -6.09 -14.94
N GLY A 93 5.79 -7.39 -14.98
CA GLY A 93 5.98 -8.29 -13.85
C GLY A 93 7.44 -8.43 -13.40
N SER A 94 8.42 -8.15 -14.27
CA SER A 94 9.84 -8.18 -13.89
C SER A 94 10.29 -6.94 -13.11
N ARG A 95 9.46 -5.89 -13.07
CA ARG A 95 9.81 -4.65 -12.35
C ARG A 95 9.92 -4.92 -10.86
N GLU A 96 11.06 -4.53 -10.28
CA GLU A 96 11.23 -4.53 -8.83
C GLU A 96 10.39 -3.39 -8.22
N VAL A 97 9.56 -3.74 -7.25
CA VAL A 97 8.70 -2.78 -6.56
C VAL A 97 9.02 -2.73 -5.07
N HIS A 98 8.69 -1.61 -4.45
CA HIS A 98 8.81 -1.43 -3.01
C HIS A 98 7.56 -1.98 -2.34
N VAL A 99 7.74 -2.93 -1.41
CA VAL A 99 6.65 -3.56 -0.67
C VAL A 99 6.66 -3.02 0.75
N VAL A 100 5.54 -2.45 1.17
CA VAL A 100 5.35 -1.89 2.51
C VAL A 100 4.27 -2.69 3.21
N GLU A 101 4.62 -3.32 4.34
CA GLU A 101 3.66 -3.95 5.23
C GLU A 101 3.35 -2.99 6.37
N PHE A 102 2.08 -2.90 6.75
CA PHE A 102 1.64 -1.94 7.75
C PHE A 102 0.45 -2.46 8.56
N GLU A 103 0.18 -1.78 9.67
CA GLU A 103 -1.02 -1.98 10.46
C GLU A 103 -1.77 -0.66 10.61
N TYR A 104 -3.08 -0.72 10.67
CA TYR A 104 -3.91 0.45 10.95
C TYR A 104 -3.86 0.76 12.44
N VAL A 105 -3.59 2.00 12.80
CA VAL A 105 -3.43 2.40 14.21
C VAL A 105 -4.48 3.41 14.67
N GLY A 106 -5.51 3.65 13.88
CA GLY A 106 -6.64 4.48 14.28
C GLY A 106 -6.81 5.76 13.47
N LYS A 107 -7.85 6.51 13.78
CA LYS A 107 -8.18 7.76 13.08
C LYS A 107 -7.38 8.95 13.59
N VAL A 108 -6.85 8.85 14.80
CA VAL A 108 -6.08 9.92 15.43
C VAL A 108 -4.60 9.60 15.33
N ARG A 109 -3.78 10.60 15.07
CA ARG A 109 -2.33 10.44 14.98
C ARG A 109 -1.80 9.86 16.30
N PRO A 110 -1.09 8.72 16.23
CA PRO A 110 -0.50 8.09 17.42
C PRO A 110 0.64 8.92 18.01
#